data_d9f3f175580ef6c0370447036de7338d
#
_entry.id   d9f3f175580ef6c0370447036de7338d
#
_cell.length_a   1.000
_cell.length_b   1.000
_cell.length_c   1.000
_cell.angle_alpha   90.00
_cell.angle_beta   90.00
_cell.angle_gamma   90.00
#
_symmetry.space_group_name_H-M   'P 1'
#
loop_
_entity.id
_entity.type
_entity.pdbx_description
1 polymer ?
#
loop_
_entity_poly.entity_id
_entity_poly.type
_entity_poly.pdbx_seq_one_letter_code
_entity_poly.pdbx_strand_id
1 'polypeptide(L)'
;MNVVITLPRNLITAIVSGAKTIEFRKSYPKDFDCRQDCVFVIEKGTRNVVAYFCVSDFQYESNPVEIWRDYSIQIGVPFFWFMAYAHRCRAYYLWRIRKAAYLYTPLDRGLSLGLTTNPQSYVYTQYTCAHASSDLR
;
A
#
# COMPACT_ATOMS: atom_id res chain seq x y z
N MET A 1 14.09 2.81 -2.13
CA MET A 1 13.87 2.51 -0.69
C MET A 1 12.51 1.87 -0.50
N ASN A 2 12.40 0.95 0.43
CA ASN A 2 11.10 0.43 0.84
C ASN A 2 10.27 1.52 1.49
N VAL A 3 8.94 1.35 1.48
CA VAL A 3 8.02 2.30 2.10
C VAL A 3 7.05 1.58 3.02
N VAL A 4 6.42 2.36 3.88
CA VAL A 4 5.42 1.89 4.84
C VAL A 4 4.15 2.69 4.63
N ILE A 5 3.02 2.01 4.57
CA ILE A 5 1.68 2.62 4.54
C ILE A 5 0.80 2.02 5.64
N THR A 6 -0.32 2.66 5.89
CA THR A 6 -1.32 2.19 6.86
C THR A 6 -2.63 1.94 6.13
N LEU A 7 -3.20 0.76 6.33
CA LEU A 7 -4.50 0.39 5.74
C LEU A 7 -5.39 -0.29 6.77
N PRO A 8 -6.72 -0.15 6.66
CA PRO A 8 -7.63 -0.93 7.49
C PRO A 8 -7.58 -2.41 7.11
N ARG A 9 -7.94 -3.27 8.05
CA ARG A 9 -7.84 -4.73 7.91
C ARG A 9 -8.55 -5.25 6.66
N ASN A 10 -9.74 -4.74 6.34
CA ASN A 10 -10.50 -5.22 5.19
C ASN A 10 -9.78 -4.99 3.87
N LEU A 11 -9.05 -3.87 3.73
CA LEU A 11 -8.27 -3.61 2.53
C LEU A 11 -7.01 -4.45 2.48
N ILE A 12 -6.36 -4.70 3.62
CA ILE A 12 -5.21 -5.60 3.69
C ILE A 12 -5.62 -7.01 3.25
N THR A 13 -6.75 -7.51 3.77
CA THR A 13 -7.29 -8.81 3.38
C THR A 13 -7.57 -8.87 1.87
N ALA A 14 -8.16 -7.81 1.31
CA ALA A 14 -8.45 -7.74 -0.12
C ALA A 14 -7.17 -7.76 -0.97
N ILE A 15 -6.12 -7.06 -0.53
CA ILE A 15 -4.82 -7.06 -1.22
C ILE A 15 -4.20 -8.45 -1.18
N VAL A 16 -4.12 -9.07 -0.02
CA VAL A 16 -3.46 -10.37 0.14
C VAL A 16 -4.22 -11.48 -0.59
N SER A 17 -5.55 -11.41 -0.64
CA SER A 17 -6.37 -12.39 -1.37
C SER A 17 -6.35 -12.21 -2.89
N GLY A 18 -5.86 -11.05 -3.37
CA GLY A 18 -5.87 -10.72 -4.79
C GLY A 18 -7.14 -10.05 -5.28
N ALA A 19 -8.12 -9.81 -4.41
CA ALA A 19 -9.35 -9.10 -4.79
C ALA A 19 -9.10 -7.62 -5.10
N LYS A 20 -8.12 -7.02 -4.42
CA LYS A 20 -7.67 -5.65 -4.67
C LYS A 20 -6.26 -5.69 -5.24
N THR A 21 -6.09 -5.21 -6.48
CA THR A 21 -4.81 -5.24 -7.19
C THR A 21 -4.24 -3.85 -7.48
N ILE A 22 -4.95 -2.79 -7.09
CA ILE A 22 -4.51 -1.41 -7.25
C ILE A 22 -4.72 -0.66 -5.94
N GLU A 23 -3.66 -0.02 -5.45
CA GLU A 23 -3.74 0.95 -4.37
C GLU A 23 -3.80 2.35 -4.99
N PHE A 24 -4.84 3.10 -4.67
CA PHE A 24 -5.12 4.41 -5.25
C PHE A 24 -4.63 5.51 -4.33
N ARG A 25 -3.69 6.33 -4.81
CA ARG A 25 -3.05 7.37 -4.00
C ARG A 25 -2.88 8.67 -4.78
N LYS A 26 -2.73 9.78 -4.05
CA LYS A 26 -2.48 11.12 -4.64
C LYS A 26 -1.03 11.34 -5.01
N SER A 27 -0.12 10.46 -4.61
CA SER A 27 1.31 10.57 -4.86
C SER A 27 1.93 9.17 -4.91
N TYR A 28 3.21 9.11 -5.25
CA TYR A 28 3.96 7.86 -5.25
C TYR A 28 5.38 8.13 -4.74
N PRO A 29 6.02 7.11 -4.14
CA PRO A 29 7.38 7.27 -3.62
C PRO A 29 8.40 7.22 -4.74
N LYS A 30 9.08 8.34 -5.00
CA LYS A 30 10.02 8.47 -6.14
C LYS A 30 11.27 7.63 -5.97
N ASP A 31 11.69 7.37 -4.73
CA ASP A 31 12.88 6.58 -4.44
C ASP A 31 12.59 5.09 -4.27
N PHE A 32 11.45 4.64 -4.78
CA PHE A 32 11.04 3.24 -4.75
C PHE A 32 11.41 2.57 -6.07
N ASP A 33 12.19 1.48 -5.99
CA ASP A 33 12.54 0.66 -7.15
C ASP A 33 11.60 -0.53 -7.24
N CYS A 34 10.73 -0.56 -8.24
CA CYS A 34 9.75 -1.62 -8.41
C CYS A 34 10.35 -3.01 -8.60
N ARG A 35 11.63 -3.11 -8.95
CA ARG A 35 12.29 -4.39 -9.15
C ARG A 35 12.75 -5.05 -7.85
N GLN A 36 12.97 -4.26 -6.78
CA GLN A 36 13.55 -4.79 -5.56
C GLN A 36 12.88 -4.32 -4.28
N ASP A 37 12.15 -3.21 -4.30
CA ASP A 37 11.54 -2.64 -3.11
C ASP A 37 10.13 -3.18 -2.89
N CYS A 38 9.66 -3.09 -1.65
CA CYS A 38 8.32 -3.47 -1.29
C CYS A 38 7.68 -2.44 -0.38
N VAL A 39 6.36 -2.55 -0.26
CA VAL A 39 5.52 -1.73 0.59
C VAL A 39 5.14 -2.57 1.80
N PHE A 40 5.53 -2.13 2.99
CA PHE A 40 5.08 -2.72 4.24
C PHE A 40 3.77 -2.08 4.67
N VAL A 41 2.88 -2.87 5.23
CA VAL A 41 1.54 -2.42 5.57
C VAL A 41 1.29 -2.57 7.07
N ILE A 42 0.99 -1.44 7.72
CA ILE A 42 0.56 -1.40 9.12
C ILE A 42 -0.97 -1.49 9.14
N GLU A 43 -1.51 -2.33 10.00
CA GLU A 43 -2.95 -2.39 10.20
C GLU A 43 -3.41 -1.17 10.99
N LYS A 44 -4.33 -0.41 10.40
CA LYS A 44 -4.89 0.79 11.01
C LYS A 44 -5.43 0.50 12.41
N GLY A 45 -5.11 1.37 13.36
CA GLY A 45 -5.53 1.22 14.76
C GLY A 45 -4.63 0.31 15.57
N THR A 46 -3.56 -0.23 15.00
CA THR A 46 -2.58 -1.06 15.68
C THR A 46 -1.17 -0.52 15.47
N ARG A 47 -0.19 -1.14 16.14
CA ARG A 47 1.23 -0.87 15.92
C ARG A 47 1.88 -1.95 15.06
N ASN A 48 1.09 -2.81 14.42
CA ASN A 48 1.58 -4.03 13.80
C ASN A 48 1.74 -3.87 12.30
N VAL A 49 2.93 -4.17 11.81
CA VAL A 49 3.22 -4.39 10.39
C VAL A 49 2.82 -5.84 10.12
N VAL A 50 1.77 -6.05 9.31
CA VAL A 50 1.16 -7.37 9.16
C VAL A 50 1.32 -7.96 7.78
N ALA A 51 1.66 -7.15 6.78
CA ALA A 51 1.72 -7.59 5.39
C ALA A 51 2.72 -6.76 4.60
N TYR A 52 3.02 -7.24 3.40
CA TYR A 52 3.77 -6.46 2.41
C TYR A 52 3.18 -6.71 1.03
N PHE A 53 3.47 -5.80 0.11
CA PHE A 53 3.23 -6.08 -1.31
C PHE A 53 4.33 -5.45 -2.17
N CYS A 54 4.47 -6.00 -3.38
CA CYS A 54 5.36 -5.47 -4.41
C CYS A 54 4.52 -4.71 -5.44
N VAL A 55 5.12 -3.71 -6.07
CA VAL A 55 4.46 -2.85 -7.05
C VAL A 55 5.16 -3.03 -8.38
N SER A 56 4.38 -3.23 -9.45
CA SER A 56 4.95 -3.33 -10.79
C SER A 56 5.22 -1.95 -11.40
N ASP A 57 4.33 -0.99 -11.15
CA ASP A 57 4.49 0.38 -11.63
C ASP A 57 3.54 1.33 -10.89
N PHE A 58 3.81 2.64 -11.02
CA PHE A 58 2.98 3.72 -10.52
C PHE A 58 2.41 4.45 -11.74
N GLN A 59 1.13 4.22 -12.05
CA GLN A 59 0.49 4.78 -13.22
C GLN A 59 -0.19 6.11 -12.89
N TYR A 60 0.20 7.17 -13.59
CA TYR A 60 -0.46 8.47 -13.45
C TYR A 60 -1.76 8.49 -14.23
N GLU A 61 -2.80 9.08 -13.64
CA GLU A 61 -4.08 9.34 -14.28
C GLU A 61 -4.60 10.71 -13.87
N SER A 62 -5.34 11.38 -14.77
CA SER A 62 -5.81 12.74 -14.54
C SER A 62 -7.31 12.86 -14.28
N ASN A 63 -8.10 11.83 -14.55
CA ASN A 63 -9.56 11.91 -14.50
C ASN A 63 -10.14 10.82 -13.59
N PRO A 64 -10.72 11.18 -12.42
CA PRO A 64 -11.23 10.19 -11.49
C PRO A 64 -12.44 9.42 -12.03
N VAL A 65 -13.25 10.01 -12.88
CA VAL A 65 -14.40 9.31 -13.47
C VAL A 65 -13.94 8.18 -14.38
N GLU A 66 -12.90 8.43 -15.19
CA GLU A 66 -12.32 7.39 -16.04
C GLU A 66 -11.61 6.32 -15.22
N ILE A 67 -10.94 6.70 -14.16
CA ILE A 67 -10.30 5.74 -13.25
C ILE A 67 -11.34 4.78 -12.67
N TRP A 68 -12.46 5.32 -12.20
CA TRP A 68 -13.54 4.50 -11.65
C TRP A 68 -14.14 3.57 -12.70
N ARG A 69 -14.41 4.10 -13.90
CA ARG A 69 -14.94 3.31 -15.00
C ARG A 69 -14.04 2.13 -15.36
N ASP A 70 -12.72 2.37 -15.41
CA ASP A 70 -11.78 1.38 -15.94
C ASP A 70 -11.18 0.46 -14.86
N TYR A 71 -11.11 0.93 -13.60
CA TYR A 71 -10.33 0.25 -12.55
C TYR A 71 -11.07 0.04 -11.23
N SER A 72 -12.37 0.29 -11.16
CA SER A 72 -13.11 0.22 -9.89
C SER A 72 -13.00 -1.13 -9.20
N ILE A 73 -13.03 -2.21 -9.95
CA ILE A 73 -12.92 -3.57 -9.40
C ILE A 73 -11.55 -3.79 -8.79
N GLN A 74 -10.50 -3.40 -9.50
CA GLN A 74 -9.12 -3.57 -9.04
C GLN A 74 -8.77 -2.68 -7.85
N ILE A 75 -9.38 -1.50 -7.76
CA ILE A 75 -9.20 -0.58 -6.63
C ILE A 75 -9.89 -1.12 -5.38
N GLY A 76 -11.04 -1.74 -5.53
CA GLY A 76 -11.67 -2.53 -4.47
C GLY A 76 -12.20 -1.73 -3.29
N VAL A 77 -12.64 -0.47 -3.50
CA VAL A 77 -13.29 0.33 -2.46
C VAL A 77 -14.65 0.79 -2.95
N PRO A 78 -15.59 1.14 -2.04
CA PRO A 78 -16.91 1.65 -2.45
C PRO A 78 -16.79 2.96 -3.23
N PHE A 79 -17.71 3.17 -4.18
CA PHE A 79 -17.73 4.35 -5.03
C PHE A 79 -17.71 5.65 -4.23
N PHE A 80 -18.55 5.74 -3.21
CA PHE A 80 -18.65 6.94 -2.39
C PHE A 80 -17.31 7.27 -1.72
N TRP A 81 -16.65 6.27 -1.19
CA TRP A 81 -15.35 6.43 -0.53
C TRP A 81 -14.28 6.88 -1.53
N PHE A 82 -14.29 6.25 -2.73
CA PHE A 82 -13.36 6.60 -3.80
C PHE A 82 -13.52 8.06 -4.21
N MET A 83 -14.73 8.51 -4.47
CA MET A 83 -14.99 9.87 -4.94
C MET A 83 -14.67 10.91 -3.86
N ALA A 84 -14.96 10.61 -2.61
CA ALA A 84 -14.62 11.49 -1.50
C ALA A 84 -13.11 11.69 -1.38
N TYR A 85 -12.33 10.61 -1.56
CA TYR A 85 -10.88 10.68 -1.55
C TYR A 85 -10.36 11.42 -2.79
N ALA A 86 -10.84 11.07 -3.97
CA ALA A 86 -10.40 11.65 -5.24
C ALA A 86 -10.66 13.17 -5.30
N HIS A 87 -11.74 13.64 -4.70
CA HIS A 87 -12.09 15.07 -4.67
C HIS A 87 -11.00 15.91 -3.97
N ARG A 88 -10.22 15.31 -3.07
CA ARG A 88 -9.16 16.00 -2.33
C ARG A 88 -7.81 15.97 -3.05
N CYS A 89 -7.72 15.26 -4.17
CA CYS A 89 -6.44 15.02 -4.84
C CYS A 89 -6.29 15.95 -6.04
N ARG A 90 -5.04 16.41 -6.28
CA ARG A 90 -4.67 17.15 -7.50
C ARG A 90 -4.09 16.25 -8.56
N ALA A 91 -3.60 15.09 -8.16
CA ALA A 91 -3.04 14.08 -9.05
C ALA A 91 -3.47 12.71 -8.54
N TYR A 92 -3.49 11.74 -9.43
CA TYR A 92 -3.95 10.40 -9.12
C TYR A 92 -2.91 9.41 -9.60
N TYR A 93 -2.52 8.48 -8.72
CA TYR A 93 -1.57 7.43 -9.04
C TYR A 93 -2.16 6.08 -8.67
N LEU A 94 -2.06 5.15 -9.60
CA LEU A 94 -2.46 3.76 -9.43
C LEU A 94 -1.20 2.95 -9.13
N TRP A 95 -1.08 2.46 -7.91
CA TRP A 95 0.02 1.57 -7.53
C TRP A 95 -0.42 0.15 -7.89
N ARG A 96 0.13 -0.39 -8.97
CA ARG A 96 -0.25 -1.72 -9.44
C ARG A 96 0.45 -2.78 -8.62
N ILE A 97 -0.33 -3.56 -7.89
CA ILE A 97 0.17 -4.59 -6.98
C ILE A 97 0.39 -5.87 -7.79
N ARG A 98 1.59 -6.42 -7.73
CA ARG A 98 1.91 -7.67 -8.44
C ARG A 98 2.12 -8.87 -7.53
N LYS A 99 2.31 -8.66 -6.24
CA LYS A 99 2.54 -9.71 -5.26
C LYS A 99 2.23 -9.16 -3.88
N ALA A 100 1.54 -9.94 -3.07
CA ALA A 100 1.22 -9.56 -1.69
C ALA A 100 1.17 -10.78 -0.80
N ALA A 101 1.52 -10.62 0.48
CA ALA A 101 1.44 -11.68 1.47
C ALA A 101 1.38 -11.10 2.87
N TYR A 102 0.82 -11.87 3.81
CA TYR A 102 1.00 -11.57 5.22
C TYR A 102 2.42 -11.91 5.64
N LEU A 103 2.95 -11.14 6.60
CA LEU A 103 4.17 -11.54 7.29
C LEU A 103 3.88 -12.77 8.15
N TYR A 104 4.85 -13.67 8.22
CA TYR A 104 4.71 -14.86 9.07
C TYR A 104 4.47 -14.48 10.54
N THR A 105 5.22 -13.47 11.00
CA THR A 105 5.07 -12.90 12.34
C THR A 105 4.94 -11.39 12.19
N PRO A 106 3.87 -10.77 12.73
CA PRO A 106 3.74 -9.32 12.71
C PRO A 106 4.94 -8.63 13.39
N LEU A 107 5.32 -7.48 12.85
CA LEU A 107 6.43 -6.68 13.37
C LEU A 107 5.87 -5.48 14.11
N ASP A 108 6.51 -5.07 15.22
CA ASP A 108 6.17 -3.82 15.87
C ASP A 108 6.77 -2.64 15.09
N ARG A 109 5.95 -1.64 14.75
CA ARG A 109 6.42 -0.49 13.96
C ARG A 109 7.57 0.26 14.62
N GLY A 110 7.54 0.38 15.94
CA GLY A 110 8.59 1.07 16.68
C GLY A 110 9.88 0.30 16.72
N LEU A 111 9.81 -0.98 17.08
CA LEU A 111 10.99 -1.83 17.23
C LEU A 111 11.65 -2.16 15.90
N SER A 112 10.85 -2.41 14.87
CA SER A 112 11.38 -2.86 13.58
C SER A 112 11.62 -1.73 12.58
N LEU A 113 10.77 -0.69 12.59
CA LEU A 113 10.82 0.39 11.60
C LEU A 113 11.21 1.75 12.19
N GLY A 114 11.28 1.86 13.52
CA GLY A 114 11.61 3.12 14.16
C GLY A 114 10.51 4.17 14.08
N LEU A 115 9.25 3.77 13.87
CA LEU A 115 8.14 4.69 13.71
C LEU A 115 7.38 4.86 15.03
N THR A 116 7.11 6.12 15.39
CA THR A 116 6.35 6.45 16.62
C THR A 116 4.85 6.52 16.34
N THR A 117 4.46 6.73 15.07
CA THR A 117 3.05 6.82 14.67
C THR A 117 2.85 6.08 13.34
N ASN A 118 1.59 5.75 13.04
CA ASN A 118 1.24 5.19 11.74
C ASN A 118 1.25 6.30 10.68
N PRO A 119 1.90 6.09 9.51
CA PRO A 119 1.88 7.10 8.46
C PRO A 119 0.47 7.30 7.90
N GLN A 120 0.11 8.56 7.63
CA GLN A 120 -1.17 8.89 6.97
C GLN A 120 -1.07 8.77 5.45
N SER A 121 0.11 8.97 4.91
CA SER A 121 0.41 8.74 3.49
C SER A 121 1.39 7.58 3.39
N TYR A 122 2.65 7.86 3.06
CA TYR A 122 3.70 6.85 3.12
C TYR A 122 4.97 7.46 3.74
N VAL A 123 5.83 6.59 4.26
CA VAL A 123 7.17 6.97 4.71
C VAL A 123 8.17 5.94 4.18
N TYR A 124 9.40 6.38 3.96
CA TYR A 124 10.50 5.48 3.61
C TYR A 124 11.02 4.76 4.84
N THR A 125 11.56 3.56 4.64
CA THR A 125 12.16 2.79 5.73
C THR A 125 13.45 2.12 5.26
N GLN A 126 14.38 1.96 6.20
CA GLN A 126 15.61 1.18 5.99
C GLN A 126 15.39 -0.33 6.14
N TYR A 127 14.25 -0.73 6.68
CA TYR A 127 13.91 -2.15 6.79
C TYR A 127 13.82 -2.75 5.39
N THR A 128 14.40 -3.92 5.16
CA THR A 128 14.55 -4.48 3.80
C THR A 128 13.61 -5.65 3.54
N CYS A 129 13.30 -5.87 2.25
CA CYS A 129 12.52 -7.03 1.82
C CYS A 129 13.21 -8.36 2.18
N ALA A 130 14.55 -8.40 2.25
CA ALA A 130 15.28 -9.57 2.68
C ALA A 130 14.93 -9.97 4.12
N HIS A 131 14.79 -8.99 5.01
CA HIS A 131 14.34 -9.25 6.38
C HIS A 131 12.88 -9.72 6.40
N ALA A 132 12.02 -9.08 5.61
CA ALA A 132 10.61 -9.47 5.49
C ALA A 132 10.48 -10.90 4.96
N SER A 133 11.31 -11.29 3.99
CA SER A 133 11.28 -12.63 3.41
C SER A 133 11.57 -13.71 4.45
N SER A 134 12.43 -13.45 5.41
CA SER A 134 12.70 -14.40 6.49
C SER A 134 11.51 -14.56 7.43
N ASP A 135 10.63 -13.58 7.50
CA ASP A 135 9.43 -13.58 8.34
C ASP A 135 8.20 -14.13 7.63
N LEU A 136 8.29 -14.43 6.34
CA LEU A 136 7.14 -14.83 5.51
C LEU A 136 6.89 -16.34 5.49
N ARG A 137 7.64 -17.08 6.21
CA ARG A 137 7.57 -18.55 6.19
C ARG A 137 6.60 -19.09 7.20
#